data_e03b5f39335f44deddabef62bcc92f97
#
_entry.id   e03b5f39335f44deddabef62bcc92f97
#
_cell.length_a   1.000
_cell.length_b   1.000
_cell.length_c   1.000
_cell.angle_alpha   90.00
_cell.angle_beta   90.00
_cell.angle_gamma   90.00
#
_symmetry.space_group_name_H-M   'P 1'
#
loop_
_entity.id
_entity.type
_entity.pdbx_description
1 polymer ?
#
loop_
_entity_poly.entity_id
_entity_poly.type
_entity_poly.pdbx_seq_one_letter_code
_entity_poly.pdbx_strand_id
1 'polypeptide(L)'
;VIGISSGKGGVGKTTIAVNLATELANQGLGVMLLDGDLGLSNAQLLLGTRVNYTYAHVLSGEKDIEEVVITTSSGVKLVPGSSGSKTLANLSRLQLLGLIHGISTLPDCDVLIVDTAAGITDNVTVLFSACDLRLVVVQNEPASIADAYAMIKVLKKEYDINELSLVACQVRSEQEAMTIYQRVNQVTMQFLDLDLSYAGSVRA
;
A
#
# COMPACT_ATOMS: atom_id res chain seq x y z
N VAL A 1 -1.53 -10.02 4.99
CA VAL A 1 -0.97 -8.96 4.12
C VAL A 1 -1.84 -7.73 4.22
N ILE A 2 -1.23 -6.56 4.50
CA ILE A 2 -1.92 -5.26 4.60
C ILE A 2 -1.51 -4.41 3.39
N GLY A 3 -2.48 -4.05 2.54
CA GLY A 3 -2.26 -3.13 1.43
C GLY A 3 -2.62 -1.70 1.81
N ILE A 4 -1.79 -0.75 1.38
CA ILE A 4 -2.05 0.69 1.54
C ILE A 4 -2.01 1.33 0.16
N SER A 5 -3.13 1.92 -0.25
CA SER A 5 -3.30 2.50 -1.58
C SER A 5 -4.10 3.80 -1.55
N SER A 6 -4.09 4.53 -2.66
CA SER A 6 -4.91 5.73 -2.85
C SER A 6 -5.11 6.03 -4.33
N GLY A 7 -6.20 6.67 -4.66
CA GLY A 7 -6.43 7.13 -6.03
C GLY A 7 -5.50 8.29 -6.45
N LYS A 8 -5.00 9.09 -5.49
CA LYS A 8 -4.20 10.30 -5.73
C LYS A 8 -2.81 10.19 -5.11
N GLY A 9 -1.78 10.75 -5.77
CA GLY A 9 -0.43 10.90 -5.22
C GLY A 9 -0.36 11.95 -4.11
N GLY A 10 0.62 11.78 -3.19
CA GLY A 10 0.91 12.77 -2.13
C GLY A 10 -0.05 12.76 -0.94
N VAL A 11 -0.96 11.80 -0.84
CA VAL A 11 -1.93 11.71 0.27
C VAL A 11 -1.37 11.13 1.57
N GLY A 12 -0.11 10.67 1.58
CA GLY A 12 0.55 10.15 2.78
C GLY A 12 0.61 8.63 2.89
N LYS A 13 0.38 7.85 1.84
CA LYS A 13 0.44 6.38 1.84
C LYS A 13 1.74 5.84 2.43
N THR A 14 2.88 6.20 1.85
CA THR A 14 4.21 5.74 2.28
C THR A 14 4.49 6.13 3.72
N THR A 15 4.07 7.33 4.14
CA THR A 15 4.20 7.77 5.54
C THR A 15 3.39 6.85 6.46
N ILE A 16 2.15 6.52 6.09
CA ILE A 16 1.31 5.59 6.87
C ILE A 16 1.95 4.21 6.89
N ALA A 17 2.40 3.70 5.73
CA ALA A 17 3.01 2.38 5.62
C ALA A 17 4.24 2.23 6.51
N VAL A 18 5.15 3.20 6.46
CA VAL A 18 6.40 3.20 7.26
C VAL A 18 6.11 3.31 8.76
N ASN A 19 5.20 4.21 9.15
CA ASN A 19 4.87 4.37 10.58
C ASN A 19 4.12 3.14 11.13
N LEU A 20 3.19 2.58 10.36
CA LEU A 20 2.49 1.35 10.74
C LEU A 20 3.47 0.18 10.88
N ALA A 21 4.38 0.03 9.91
CA ALA A 21 5.41 -1.01 9.94
C ALA A 21 6.31 -0.86 11.18
N THR A 22 6.75 0.36 11.46
CA THR A 22 7.61 0.66 12.60
C THR A 22 6.90 0.38 13.93
N GLU A 23 5.65 0.79 14.05
CA GLU A 23 4.86 0.56 15.27
C GLU A 23 4.62 -0.93 15.53
N LEU A 24 4.27 -1.71 14.50
CA LEU A 24 4.10 -3.15 14.62
C LEU A 24 5.43 -3.86 14.98
N ALA A 25 6.55 -3.43 14.40
CA ALA A 25 7.87 -3.94 14.75
C ALA A 25 8.25 -3.61 16.20
N ASN A 26 7.92 -2.41 16.70
CA ASN A 26 8.12 -2.02 18.11
C ASN A 26 7.29 -2.89 19.07
N GLN A 27 6.17 -3.44 18.62
CA GLN A 27 5.35 -4.39 19.37
C GLN A 27 5.89 -5.83 19.33
N GLY A 28 7.01 -6.06 18.66
CA GLY A 28 7.70 -7.35 18.60
C GLY A 28 7.28 -8.27 17.45
N LEU A 29 6.50 -7.76 16.50
CA LEU A 29 6.13 -8.52 15.31
C LEU A 29 7.25 -8.50 14.26
N GLY A 30 7.39 -9.59 13.54
CA GLY A 30 8.21 -9.66 12.32
C GLY A 30 7.50 -8.94 11.17
N VAL A 31 7.94 -7.71 10.86
CA VAL A 31 7.27 -6.88 9.85
C VAL A 31 8.12 -6.73 8.61
N MET A 32 7.54 -7.05 7.46
CA MET A 32 8.09 -6.73 6.14
C MET A 32 7.31 -5.61 5.49
N LEU A 33 8.01 -4.69 4.84
CA LEU A 33 7.44 -3.60 4.05
C LEU A 33 7.90 -3.72 2.60
N LEU A 34 6.96 -3.98 1.69
CA LEU A 34 7.19 -3.93 0.25
C LEU A 34 6.90 -2.51 -0.25
N ASP A 35 7.92 -1.83 -0.80
CA ASP A 35 7.73 -0.59 -1.54
C ASP A 35 7.30 -0.94 -2.97
N GLY A 36 6.00 -0.90 -3.19
CA GLY A 36 5.36 -1.24 -4.47
C GLY A 36 5.22 -0.05 -5.43
N ASP A 37 5.82 1.11 -5.12
CA ASP A 37 5.88 2.24 -6.07
C ASP A 37 7.01 2.00 -7.09
N LEU A 38 6.62 1.54 -8.28
CA LEU A 38 7.53 1.25 -9.38
C LEU A 38 8.17 2.50 -10.00
N GLY A 39 7.66 3.69 -9.67
CA GLY A 39 8.12 4.96 -10.24
C GLY A 39 9.07 5.73 -9.33
N LEU A 40 8.69 5.89 -8.07
CA LEU A 40 9.36 6.74 -7.09
C LEU A 40 9.39 6.06 -5.72
N SER A 41 10.25 5.06 -5.58
CA SER A 41 10.48 4.39 -4.31
C SER A 41 10.98 5.37 -3.23
N ASN A 42 10.19 5.56 -2.18
CA ASN A 42 10.46 6.55 -1.12
C ASN A 42 10.53 5.95 0.29
N ALA A 43 10.10 4.70 0.49
CA ALA A 43 10.10 4.07 1.81
C ALA A 43 11.51 4.00 2.43
N GLN A 44 12.53 3.75 1.61
CA GLN A 44 13.93 3.74 2.02
C GLN A 44 14.41 5.07 2.62
N LEU A 45 13.92 6.19 2.09
CA LEU A 45 14.29 7.52 2.58
C LEU A 45 13.70 7.77 3.96
N LEU A 46 12.44 7.40 4.17
CA LEU A 46 11.75 7.55 5.45
C LEU A 46 12.33 6.60 6.51
N LEU A 47 12.79 5.40 6.10
CA LEU A 47 13.45 4.44 6.99
C LEU A 47 14.94 4.73 7.20
N GLY A 48 15.51 5.75 6.54
CA GLY A 48 16.91 6.14 6.68
C GLY A 48 17.90 5.04 6.26
N THR A 49 17.54 4.19 5.30
CA THR A 49 18.36 3.06 4.88
C THR A 49 18.89 3.21 3.47
N ARG A 50 20.05 2.57 3.19
CA ARG A 50 20.64 2.52 1.85
C ARG A 50 20.23 1.24 1.15
N VAL A 51 19.93 1.34 -0.13
CA VAL A 51 19.47 0.25 -0.98
C VAL A 51 20.53 -0.05 -2.04
N ASN A 52 20.98 -1.32 -2.08
CA ASN A 52 21.90 -1.79 -3.12
C ASN A 52 21.16 -2.60 -4.19
N TYR A 53 20.19 -3.40 -3.76
CA TYR A 53 19.38 -4.25 -4.62
C TYR A 53 17.89 -3.98 -4.35
N THR A 54 17.10 -4.25 -5.36
CA THR A 54 15.64 -4.04 -5.33
C THR A 54 14.95 -5.32 -5.80
N TYR A 55 13.65 -5.42 -5.61
CA TYR A 55 12.93 -6.58 -6.12
C TYR A 55 13.00 -6.72 -7.68
N ALA A 56 13.45 -5.68 -8.41
CA ALA A 56 13.76 -5.82 -9.84
C ALA A 56 14.85 -6.85 -10.10
N HIS A 57 15.87 -6.95 -9.23
CA HIS A 57 16.94 -7.95 -9.32
C HIS A 57 16.41 -9.36 -9.03
N VAL A 58 15.39 -9.48 -8.19
CA VAL A 58 14.69 -10.76 -7.97
C VAL A 58 13.93 -11.19 -9.22
N LEU A 59 13.18 -10.26 -9.82
CA LEU A 59 12.39 -10.54 -11.01
C LEU A 59 13.23 -10.82 -12.27
N SER A 60 14.47 -10.29 -12.33
CA SER A 60 15.43 -10.61 -13.39
C SER A 60 16.18 -11.91 -13.15
N GLY A 61 16.06 -12.52 -11.96
CA GLY A 61 16.81 -13.73 -11.57
C GLY A 61 18.27 -13.47 -11.18
N GLU A 62 18.64 -12.20 -10.95
CA GLU A 62 20.00 -11.83 -10.53
C GLU A 62 20.23 -12.07 -9.03
N LYS A 63 19.16 -12.01 -8.23
CA LYS A 63 19.19 -12.11 -6.78
C LYS A 63 18.03 -12.92 -6.25
N ASP A 64 18.25 -13.63 -5.16
CA ASP A 64 17.19 -14.22 -4.37
C ASP A 64 16.53 -13.15 -3.49
N ILE A 65 15.27 -13.39 -3.08
CA ILE A 65 14.49 -12.40 -2.32
C ILE A 65 15.16 -12.05 -0.99
N GLU A 66 15.78 -13.02 -0.32
CA GLU A 66 16.50 -12.86 0.94
C GLU A 66 17.71 -11.94 0.82
N GLU A 67 18.36 -11.90 -0.35
CA GLU A 67 19.51 -11.02 -0.60
C GLU A 67 19.10 -9.55 -0.80
N VAL A 68 17.82 -9.32 -1.10
CA VAL A 68 17.26 -7.99 -1.37
C VAL A 68 16.64 -7.37 -0.12
N VAL A 69 16.18 -8.20 0.82
CA VAL A 69 15.59 -7.73 2.08
C VAL A 69 16.63 -7.00 2.94
N ILE A 70 16.27 -5.80 3.40
CA ILE A 70 17.13 -4.97 4.24
C ILE A 70 16.49 -4.80 5.62
N THR A 71 17.15 -5.24 6.67
CA THR A 71 16.73 -4.93 8.05
C THR A 71 17.12 -3.50 8.40
N THR A 72 16.15 -2.67 8.72
CA THR A 72 16.34 -1.27 9.10
C THR A 72 16.63 -1.10 10.59
N SER A 73 17.05 0.09 11.01
CA SER A 73 17.30 0.41 12.41
C SER A 73 16.05 0.33 13.30
N SER A 74 14.86 0.45 12.71
CA SER A 74 13.57 0.28 13.40
C SER A 74 13.12 -1.18 13.50
N GLY A 75 13.90 -2.14 13.00
CA GLY A 75 13.53 -3.56 12.99
C GLY A 75 12.63 -3.97 11.82
N VAL A 76 12.13 -3.01 11.04
CA VAL A 76 11.36 -3.29 9.83
C VAL A 76 12.26 -3.90 8.76
N LYS A 77 11.83 -4.98 8.13
CA LYS A 77 12.49 -5.60 6.97
C LYS A 77 11.92 -4.98 5.68
N LEU A 78 12.71 -4.14 5.01
CA LEU A 78 12.30 -3.47 3.76
C LEU A 78 12.63 -4.35 2.56
N VAL A 79 11.65 -4.54 1.67
CA VAL A 79 11.85 -5.00 0.29
C VAL A 79 11.77 -3.76 -0.61
N PRO A 80 12.91 -3.26 -1.09
CA PRO A 80 12.93 -1.97 -1.78
C PRO A 80 12.31 -2.05 -3.18
N GLY A 81 11.54 -1.03 -3.52
CA GLY A 81 11.09 -0.76 -4.88
C GLY A 81 12.23 -0.33 -5.80
N SER A 82 11.97 -0.33 -7.09
CA SER A 82 12.94 0.11 -8.09
C SER A 82 12.47 1.40 -8.75
N SER A 83 13.27 2.44 -8.63
CA SER A 83 13.01 3.71 -9.30
C SER A 83 13.54 3.70 -10.73
N GLY A 84 12.68 4.12 -11.69
CA GLY A 84 13.12 4.41 -13.06
C GLY A 84 13.29 3.20 -13.99
N SER A 85 12.92 1.99 -13.60
CA SER A 85 12.99 0.82 -14.47
C SER A 85 11.72 0.66 -15.32
N LYS A 86 11.86 0.83 -16.63
CA LYS A 86 10.75 0.58 -17.58
C LYS A 86 10.31 -0.89 -17.59
N THR A 87 11.19 -1.80 -17.21
CA THR A 87 10.91 -3.25 -17.19
C THR A 87 9.84 -3.61 -16.17
N LEU A 88 9.78 -2.86 -15.06
CA LEU A 88 8.81 -3.12 -13.99
C LEU A 88 7.40 -2.56 -14.28
N ALA A 89 7.28 -1.61 -15.22
CA ALA A 89 5.98 -1.05 -15.58
C ALA A 89 5.04 -2.09 -16.23
N ASN A 90 5.59 -3.21 -16.72
CA ASN A 90 4.86 -4.24 -17.46
C ASN A 90 4.93 -5.63 -16.75
N LEU A 91 4.95 -5.66 -15.43
CA LEU A 91 4.90 -6.92 -14.71
C LEU A 91 3.56 -7.63 -14.96
N SER A 92 3.64 -8.93 -15.21
CA SER A 92 2.44 -9.75 -15.29
C SER A 92 1.80 -9.90 -13.91
N ARG A 93 0.49 -10.14 -13.89
CA ARG A 93 -0.24 -10.44 -12.65
C ARG A 93 0.41 -11.58 -11.86
N LEU A 94 0.88 -12.63 -12.54
CA LEU A 94 1.53 -13.77 -11.89
C LEU A 94 2.85 -13.38 -11.21
N GLN A 95 3.64 -12.50 -11.81
CA GLN A 95 4.89 -12.01 -11.20
C GLN A 95 4.62 -11.18 -9.94
N LEU A 96 3.60 -10.32 -9.97
CA LEU A 96 3.21 -9.51 -8.79
C LEU A 96 2.68 -10.38 -7.66
N LEU A 97 1.82 -11.36 -7.96
CA LEU A 97 1.31 -12.31 -6.97
C LEU A 97 2.42 -13.20 -6.42
N GLY A 98 3.33 -13.67 -7.28
CA GLY A 98 4.50 -14.45 -6.88
C GLY A 98 5.43 -13.66 -5.94
N LEU A 99 5.62 -12.37 -6.18
CA LEU A 99 6.40 -11.49 -5.32
C LEU A 99 5.77 -11.39 -3.92
N ILE A 100 4.46 -11.09 -3.83
CA ILE A 100 3.75 -11.02 -2.54
C ILE A 100 3.85 -12.35 -1.80
N HIS A 101 3.58 -13.46 -2.48
CA HIS A 101 3.65 -14.79 -1.89
C HIS A 101 5.07 -15.12 -1.40
N GLY A 102 6.09 -14.89 -2.23
CA GLY A 102 7.48 -15.12 -1.87
C GLY A 102 7.90 -14.34 -0.63
N ILE A 103 7.53 -13.06 -0.52
CA ILE A 103 7.84 -12.23 0.65
C ILE A 103 7.06 -12.71 1.89
N SER A 104 5.76 -12.97 1.75
CA SER A 104 4.90 -13.35 2.88
C SER A 104 5.24 -14.71 3.50
N THR A 105 5.99 -15.55 2.77
CA THR A 105 6.45 -16.88 3.22
C THR A 105 7.87 -16.87 3.78
N LEU A 106 8.55 -15.71 3.77
CA LEU A 106 9.88 -15.60 4.37
C LEU A 106 9.84 -15.82 5.89
N PRO A 107 10.90 -16.39 6.48
CA PRO A 107 11.02 -16.50 7.94
C PRO A 107 10.87 -15.14 8.63
N ASP A 108 10.25 -15.13 9.79
CA ASP A 108 9.98 -13.94 10.61
C ASP A 108 9.16 -12.86 9.87
N CYS A 109 8.21 -13.26 9.04
CA CYS A 109 7.21 -12.39 8.44
C CYS A 109 5.84 -12.67 9.06
N ASP A 110 5.54 -12.01 10.19
CA ASP A 110 4.20 -12.06 10.79
C ASP A 110 3.22 -11.16 10.02
N VAL A 111 3.73 -10.01 9.53
CA VAL A 111 2.95 -9.02 8.79
C VAL A 111 3.73 -8.52 7.58
N LEU A 112 3.12 -8.61 6.40
CA LEU A 112 3.60 -7.93 5.19
C LEU A 112 2.73 -6.70 4.94
N ILE A 113 3.37 -5.52 4.87
CA ILE A 113 2.73 -4.28 4.44
C ILE A 113 3.15 -4.00 2.98
N VAL A 114 2.18 -3.71 2.13
CA VAL A 114 2.39 -3.37 0.72
C VAL A 114 2.01 -1.90 0.51
N ASP A 115 3.02 -1.03 0.35
CA ASP A 115 2.82 0.37 -0.03
C ASP A 115 2.73 0.47 -1.55
N THR A 116 1.54 0.68 -2.09
CA THR A 116 1.36 0.74 -3.54
C THR A 116 1.60 2.14 -4.10
N ALA A 117 1.88 2.25 -5.39
CA ALA A 117 1.80 3.54 -6.07
C ALA A 117 0.38 4.11 -6.01
N ALA A 118 0.23 5.39 -6.34
CA ALA A 118 -1.07 6.03 -6.48
C ALA A 118 -1.74 5.66 -7.80
N GLY A 119 -3.07 5.72 -7.83
CA GLY A 119 -3.86 5.55 -9.05
C GLY A 119 -4.45 4.16 -9.20
N ILE A 120 -4.90 3.87 -10.42
CA ILE A 120 -5.68 2.68 -10.77
C ILE A 120 -5.03 1.86 -11.89
N THR A 121 -3.70 1.92 -12.04
CA THR A 121 -3.00 1.08 -13.02
C THR A 121 -3.09 -0.39 -12.62
N ASP A 122 -2.97 -1.29 -13.58
CA ASP A 122 -3.06 -2.74 -13.36
C ASP A 122 -2.12 -3.22 -12.26
N ASN A 123 -0.89 -2.72 -12.21
CA ASN A 123 0.06 -3.10 -11.16
C ASN A 123 -0.42 -2.71 -9.75
N VAL A 124 -1.02 -1.52 -9.61
CA VAL A 124 -1.56 -1.03 -8.33
C VAL A 124 -2.75 -1.90 -7.91
N THR A 125 -3.71 -2.10 -8.82
CA THR A 125 -4.94 -2.84 -8.51
C THR A 125 -4.66 -4.31 -8.25
N VAL A 126 -3.72 -4.94 -8.97
CA VAL A 126 -3.30 -6.33 -8.73
C VAL A 126 -2.64 -6.48 -7.37
N LEU A 127 -1.63 -5.65 -7.04
CA LEU A 127 -0.96 -5.70 -5.75
C LEU A 127 -1.95 -5.47 -4.60
N PHE A 128 -2.80 -4.47 -4.73
CA PHE A 128 -3.76 -4.12 -3.69
C PHE A 128 -4.88 -5.15 -3.54
N SER A 129 -5.33 -5.75 -4.66
CA SER A 129 -6.33 -6.83 -4.63
C SER A 129 -5.85 -8.10 -3.94
N ALA A 130 -4.55 -8.37 -3.99
CA ALA A 130 -3.93 -9.55 -3.38
C ALA A 130 -3.73 -9.43 -1.85
N CYS A 131 -3.97 -8.27 -1.26
CA CYS A 131 -3.87 -8.07 0.19
C CYS A 131 -5.12 -8.59 0.91
N ASP A 132 -4.98 -8.96 2.19
CA ASP A 132 -6.11 -9.39 3.03
C ASP A 132 -6.85 -8.19 3.62
N LEU A 133 -6.10 -7.26 4.22
CA LEU A 133 -6.61 -5.97 4.71
C LEU A 133 -6.23 -4.85 3.73
N ARG A 134 -7.21 -4.09 3.28
CA ARG A 134 -7.02 -3.05 2.25
C ARG A 134 -7.39 -1.69 2.79
N LEU A 135 -6.38 -0.82 2.93
CA LEU A 135 -6.51 0.54 3.45
C LEU A 135 -6.48 1.54 2.29
N VAL A 136 -7.60 2.20 2.03
CA VAL A 136 -7.71 3.29 1.04
C VAL A 136 -7.48 4.62 1.75
N VAL A 137 -6.41 5.32 1.41
CA VAL A 137 -6.03 6.60 2.02
C VAL A 137 -6.66 7.76 1.26
N VAL A 138 -7.36 8.64 1.97
CA VAL A 138 -8.12 9.77 1.42
C VAL A 138 -7.85 11.05 2.19
N GLN A 139 -7.71 12.17 1.49
CA GLN A 139 -7.64 13.52 2.07
C GLN A 139 -8.94 14.29 1.87
N ASN A 140 -9.13 15.38 2.62
CA ASN A 140 -10.28 16.28 2.49
C ASN A 140 -10.15 17.20 1.25
N GLU A 141 -10.01 16.59 0.09
CA GLU A 141 -9.94 17.27 -1.20
C GLU A 141 -10.92 16.62 -2.19
N PRO A 142 -11.69 17.39 -2.97
CA PRO A 142 -12.62 16.83 -3.93
C PRO A 142 -12.00 15.81 -4.90
N ALA A 143 -10.80 16.10 -5.40
CA ALA A 143 -10.05 15.21 -6.28
C ALA A 143 -9.67 13.90 -5.57
N SER A 144 -9.17 13.96 -4.32
CA SER A 144 -8.80 12.77 -3.55
C SER A 144 -10.01 11.85 -3.29
N ILE A 145 -11.18 12.44 -3.00
CA ILE A 145 -12.44 11.71 -2.79
C ILE A 145 -12.91 11.04 -4.09
N ALA A 146 -12.87 11.78 -5.21
CA ALA A 146 -13.27 11.24 -6.52
C ALA A 146 -12.35 10.10 -6.99
N ASP A 147 -11.03 10.27 -6.81
CA ASP A 147 -10.03 9.28 -7.20
C ASP A 147 -10.12 8.02 -6.31
N ALA A 148 -10.39 8.18 -5.01
CA ALA A 148 -10.65 7.07 -4.10
C ALA A 148 -11.90 6.28 -4.54
N TYR A 149 -13.00 6.96 -4.88
CA TYR A 149 -14.18 6.31 -5.42
C TYR A 149 -13.89 5.55 -6.73
N ALA A 150 -13.12 6.15 -7.64
CA ALA A 150 -12.73 5.49 -8.89
C ALA A 150 -11.94 4.20 -8.63
N MET A 151 -10.99 4.22 -7.70
CA MET A 151 -10.23 3.04 -7.29
C MET A 151 -11.14 1.96 -6.69
N ILE A 152 -12.00 2.33 -5.73
CA ILE A 152 -12.94 1.42 -5.07
C ILE A 152 -13.86 0.77 -6.10
N LYS A 153 -14.35 1.55 -7.08
CA LYS A 153 -15.18 1.05 -8.17
C LYS A 153 -14.48 -0.01 -9.03
N VAL A 154 -13.22 0.19 -9.38
CA VAL A 154 -12.40 -0.80 -10.12
C VAL A 154 -12.23 -2.06 -9.30
N LEU A 155 -11.83 -1.94 -8.04
CA LEU A 155 -11.64 -3.08 -7.13
C LEU A 155 -12.93 -3.89 -6.96
N LYS A 156 -14.07 -3.22 -6.79
CA LYS A 156 -15.38 -3.89 -6.69
C LYS A 156 -15.78 -4.60 -7.98
N LYS A 157 -15.63 -3.93 -9.15
CA LYS A 157 -16.17 -4.44 -10.41
C LYS A 157 -15.29 -5.46 -11.10
N GLU A 158 -13.97 -5.30 -11.00
CA GLU A 158 -13.02 -6.13 -11.74
C GLU A 158 -12.41 -7.25 -10.89
N TYR A 159 -12.36 -7.06 -9.57
CA TYR A 159 -11.77 -8.01 -8.62
C TYR A 159 -12.76 -8.60 -7.62
N ASP A 160 -14.03 -8.17 -7.66
CA ASP A 160 -15.11 -8.55 -6.71
C ASP A 160 -14.73 -8.34 -5.23
N ILE A 161 -13.98 -7.27 -4.96
CA ILE A 161 -13.56 -6.93 -3.60
C ILE A 161 -14.71 -6.22 -2.88
N ASN A 162 -15.11 -6.79 -1.73
CA ASN A 162 -16.22 -6.34 -0.92
C ASN A 162 -15.78 -5.79 0.45
N GLU A 163 -14.50 -5.95 0.81
CA GLU A 163 -13.94 -5.53 2.09
C GLU A 163 -12.84 -4.51 1.86
N LEU A 164 -13.14 -3.25 2.17
CA LEU A 164 -12.25 -2.13 2.06
C LEU A 164 -12.39 -1.22 3.29
N SER A 165 -11.28 -0.72 3.77
CA SER A 165 -11.24 0.20 4.91
C SER A 165 -10.68 1.56 4.46
N LEU A 166 -11.27 2.65 4.95
CA LEU A 166 -10.85 4.00 4.66
C LEU A 166 -10.02 4.58 5.80
N VAL A 167 -8.90 5.21 5.45
CA VAL A 167 -8.07 6.02 6.35
C VAL A 167 -8.14 7.47 5.88
N ALA A 168 -8.66 8.35 6.74
CA ALA A 168 -8.65 9.79 6.48
C ALA A 168 -7.30 10.39 6.88
N CYS A 169 -6.57 10.97 5.94
CA CYS A 169 -5.21 11.48 6.17
C CYS A 169 -5.15 13.02 6.07
N GLN A 170 -4.21 13.62 6.83
CA GLN A 170 -4.00 15.07 6.92
C GLN A 170 -5.27 15.83 7.36
N VAL A 171 -5.95 15.28 8.34
CA VAL A 171 -7.15 15.90 8.91
C VAL A 171 -6.81 16.74 10.16
N ARG A 172 -7.64 17.74 10.43
CA ARG A 172 -7.48 18.62 11.60
C ARG A 172 -8.19 18.08 12.84
N SER A 173 -9.19 17.23 12.64
CA SER A 173 -10.01 16.66 13.73
C SER A 173 -10.63 15.33 13.31
N GLU A 174 -11.03 14.55 14.30
CA GLU A 174 -11.79 13.31 14.07
C GLU A 174 -13.16 13.58 13.40
N GLN A 175 -13.76 14.72 13.70
CA GLN A 175 -15.03 15.11 13.05
C GLN A 175 -14.84 15.35 11.54
N GLU A 176 -13.73 15.95 11.14
CA GLU A 176 -13.38 16.10 9.72
C GLU A 176 -13.14 14.72 9.07
N ALA A 177 -12.41 13.83 9.74
CA ALA A 177 -12.18 12.47 9.27
C ALA A 177 -13.48 11.70 9.04
N MET A 178 -14.40 11.76 10.01
CA MET A 178 -15.71 11.12 9.88
C MET A 178 -16.54 11.73 8.75
N THR A 179 -16.41 13.02 8.49
CA THR A 179 -17.09 13.67 7.35
C THR A 179 -16.58 13.14 6.01
N ILE A 180 -15.25 12.94 5.88
CA ILE A 180 -14.64 12.35 4.67
C ILE A 180 -15.16 10.92 4.49
N TYR A 181 -15.06 10.10 5.54
CA TYR A 181 -15.53 8.72 5.52
C TYR A 181 -17.01 8.64 5.08
N GLN A 182 -17.90 9.40 5.72
CA GLN A 182 -19.32 9.38 5.41
C GLN A 182 -19.62 9.76 3.96
N ARG A 183 -18.92 10.76 3.41
CA ARG A 183 -19.07 11.17 2.00
C ARG A 183 -18.68 10.06 1.04
N VAL A 184 -17.52 9.42 1.25
CA VAL A 184 -17.06 8.32 0.39
C VAL A 184 -18.00 7.13 0.55
N ASN A 185 -18.32 6.73 1.78
CA ASN A 185 -19.17 5.60 2.08
C ASN A 185 -20.60 5.76 1.51
N GLN A 186 -21.17 6.95 1.60
CA GLN A 186 -22.49 7.24 1.02
C GLN A 186 -22.51 6.97 -0.50
N VAL A 187 -21.47 7.40 -1.22
CA VAL A 187 -21.37 7.20 -2.67
C VAL A 187 -21.12 5.74 -3.04
N THR A 188 -20.26 5.02 -2.28
CA THR A 188 -20.02 3.61 -2.51
C THR A 188 -21.24 2.74 -2.21
N MET A 189 -21.96 3.05 -1.15
CA MET A 189 -23.25 2.39 -0.85
C MET A 189 -24.27 2.62 -1.97
N GLN A 190 -24.43 3.87 -2.40
CA GLN A 190 -25.44 4.23 -3.39
C GLN A 190 -25.21 3.61 -4.77
N PHE A 191 -23.95 3.55 -5.23
CA PHE A 191 -23.64 3.19 -6.62
C PHE A 191 -22.95 1.83 -6.78
N LEU A 192 -22.39 1.27 -5.70
CA LEU A 192 -21.64 0.02 -5.74
C LEU A 192 -22.20 -1.05 -4.80
N ASP A 193 -23.20 -0.70 -3.99
CA ASP A 193 -23.70 -1.58 -2.91
C ASP A 193 -22.56 -2.08 -2.02
N LEU A 194 -21.68 -1.16 -1.62
CA LEU A 194 -20.47 -1.45 -0.88
C LEU A 194 -20.37 -0.54 0.35
N ASP A 195 -20.41 -1.16 1.53
CA ASP A 195 -20.18 -0.50 2.81
C ASP A 195 -18.69 -0.56 3.17
N LEU A 196 -18.09 0.60 3.41
CA LEU A 196 -16.68 0.70 3.77
C LEU A 196 -16.53 0.65 5.29
N SER A 197 -15.42 0.08 5.76
CA SER A 197 -15.03 0.21 7.16
C SER A 197 -14.23 1.49 7.38
N TYR A 198 -14.40 2.12 8.54
CA TYR A 198 -13.54 3.23 8.97
C TYR A 198 -12.35 2.69 9.76
N ALA A 199 -11.14 2.81 9.23
CA ALA A 199 -9.93 2.32 9.89
C ALA A 199 -9.28 3.36 10.83
N GLY A 200 -9.64 4.63 10.67
CA GLY A 200 -9.09 5.70 11.51
C GLY A 200 -8.62 6.92 10.72
N SER A 201 -7.90 7.80 11.42
CA SER A 201 -7.40 9.04 10.83
C SER A 201 -5.94 9.31 11.19
N VAL A 202 -5.26 10.08 10.33
CA VAL A 202 -3.93 10.63 10.55
C VAL A 202 -4.01 12.14 10.47
N ARG A 203 -3.60 12.80 11.55
CA ARG A 203 -3.63 14.28 11.62
C ARG A 203 -2.52 14.90 10.79
N ALA A 204 -2.74 16.18 10.38
CA ALA A 204 -1.76 17.00 9.70
C ALA A 204 -0.63 17.42 10.65
#